data_8db9eef1611f0e6588cfea9d660db0ea
#
_entry.id   8db9eef1611f0e6588cfea9d660db0ea
#
_cell.length_a   1.000
_cell.length_b   1.000
_cell.length_c   1.000
_cell.angle_alpha   90.00
_cell.angle_beta   90.00
_cell.angle_gamma   90.00
#
_symmetry.space_group_name_H-M   'P 1'
#
loop_
_entity.id
_entity.type
_entity.pdbx_description
1 polymer ?
#
loop_
_entity_poly.entity_id
_entity_poly.type
_entity_poly.pdbx_seq_one_letter_code
_entity_poly.pdbx_strand_id
1 'polypeptide(L)'
;VASTDTPSVLTDGIRVGSNSELVIEESEIRLPHLRGIRVGGNGSIAVRDSDLHTYGIFMDETVHTITDAKTLKKLEITDSTVLTGDIIGARGEYSSVEEIVIRGSSIRLNDEYTYNRCTIGGGEQASFGSIDIQDSQIDITSSLNAPIGSGLRSSTDRESRIRIANSQVSVRNLKFGPAIGSGYTSHGGRMDIIIENSTVTAKGGSLRSDSDYIPGIGKNASGCKTVIGIQILNSTVDSFRLEEKDGTNYVYDDLHTKELPGIPAENISICGSTVNGTRIDHTFD
;
A
#
# COMPACT_ATOMS: atom_id res chain seq x y z
N VAL A 1 -5.65 16.80 22.96
CA VAL A 1 -6.21 17.10 24.30
C VAL A 1 -5.96 15.90 25.19
N ALA A 2 -4.94 15.95 26.04
CA ALA A 2 -4.65 14.90 27.02
C ALA A 2 -5.59 15.09 28.23
N SER A 3 -6.47 14.14 28.44
CA SER A 3 -7.23 14.04 29.67
C SER A 3 -6.35 13.46 30.79
N THR A 4 -6.23 14.13 31.89
CA THR A 4 -5.42 13.78 33.07
C THR A 4 -6.14 12.93 34.09
N ASP A 5 -7.26 12.34 33.79
CA ASP A 5 -8.02 11.52 34.73
C ASP A 5 -7.83 10.02 34.46
N THR A 6 -7.28 9.36 35.47
CA THR A 6 -7.17 7.92 35.76
C THR A 6 -7.11 6.96 34.56
N PRO A 7 -6.26 5.95 34.59
CA PRO A 7 -6.11 5.02 33.46
C PRO A 7 -7.30 4.07 33.38
N SER A 8 -8.45 4.57 32.96
CA SER A 8 -9.35 3.72 32.20
C SER A 8 -8.51 3.28 31.00
N VAL A 9 -8.32 1.97 30.83
CA VAL A 9 -7.67 1.39 29.67
C VAL A 9 -8.29 2.06 28.45
N LEU A 10 -7.60 3.08 27.91
CA LEU A 10 -8.01 3.73 26.66
C LEU A 10 -8.01 2.65 25.59
N THR A 11 -9.18 2.13 25.31
CA THR A 11 -9.33 1.02 24.37
C THR A 11 -9.17 1.46 22.92
N ASP A 12 -9.26 2.75 22.63
CA ASP A 12 -9.19 3.30 21.30
C ASP A 12 -8.20 4.47 21.23
N GLY A 13 -7.36 4.53 20.20
CA GLY A 13 -6.48 5.66 19.95
C GLY A 13 -7.26 6.96 19.72
N ILE A 14 -7.00 7.68 18.65
CA ILE A 14 -7.81 8.82 18.24
C ILE A 14 -8.95 8.31 17.37
N ARG A 15 -10.20 8.57 17.77
CA ARG A 15 -11.38 8.19 16.99
C ARG A 15 -12.28 9.39 16.72
N VAL A 16 -12.65 9.56 15.45
CA VAL A 16 -13.55 10.63 14.99
C VAL A 16 -14.72 10.00 14.25
N GLY A 17 -15.90 10.54 14.45
CA GLY A 17 -17.16 10.02 13.88
C GLY A 17 -17.22 10.16 12.36
N SER A 18 -18.30 9.61 11.77
CA SER A 18 -18.60 9.72 10.35
C SER A 18 -18.89 11.16 9.92
N ASN A 19 -18.66 11.49 8.65
CA ASN A 19 -18.85 12.83 8.07
C ASN A 19 -18.02 13.93 8.75
N SER A 20 -16.88 13.57 9.33
CA SER A 20 -16.02 14.49 10.06
C SER A 20 -14.65 14.59 9.38
N GLU A 21 -13.99 15.71 9.58
CA GLU A 21 -12.59 15.91 9.22
C GLU A 21 -11.73 15.84 10.48
N LEU A 22 -10.65 15.08 10.42
CA LEU A 22 -9.59 15.09 11.43
C LEU A 22 -8.36 15.76 10.85
N VAL A 23 -7.92 16.84 11.47
CA VAL A 23 -6.67 17.51 11.13
C VAL A 23 -5.69 17.34 12.31
N ILE A 24 -4.49 16.87 12.00
CA ILE A 24 -3.35 16.78 12.90
C ILE A 24 -2.26 17.63 12.28
N GLU A 25 -1.85 18.68 12.96
CA GLU A 25 -0.94 19.68 12.43
C GLU A 25 0.08 20.08 13.51
N GLU A 26 1.35 20.25 13.10
CA GLU A 26 2.45 20.66 13.98
C GLU A 26 2.51 19.85 15.29
N SER A 27 2.29 18.52 15.21
CA SER A 27 2.07 17.68 16.38
C SER A 27 3.03 16.50 16.46
N GLU A 28 3.40 16.15 17.70
CA GLU A 28 4.04 14.87 18.01
C GLU A 28 3.00 13.98 18.71
N ILE A 29 2.67 12.83 18.07
CA ILE A 29 1.68 11.90 18.61
C ILE A 29 2.30 10.52 18.73
N ARG A 30 2.30 9.98 19.94
CA ARG A 30 2.75 8.63 20.26
C ARG A 30 1.59 7.84 20.85
N LEU A 31 1.05 6.91 20.07
CA LEU A 31 -0.02 6.02 20.51
C LEU A 31 0.58 4.68 20.94
N PRO A 32 0.15 4.12 22.06
CA PRO A 32 0.61 2.80 22.50
C PRO A 32 0.19 1.71 21.52
N HIS A 33 0.80 0.54 21.66
CA HIS A 33 0.55 -0.62 20.83
C HIS A 33 -0.94 -0.89 20.58
N LEU A 34 -1.25 -1.30 19.35
CA LEU A 34 -2.60 -1.64 18.87
C LEU A 34 -3.61 -0.47 18.86
N ARG A 35 -3.12 0.76 18.94
CA ARG A 35 -3.95 1.96 18.86
C ARG A 35 -3.64 2.75 17.62
N GLY A 36 -4.68 3.10 16.89
CA GLY A 36 -4.57 3.84 15.63
C GLY A 36 -5.31 5.16 15.66
N ILE A 37 -5.19 5.87 14.57
CA ILE A 37 -5.98 7.04 14.25
C ILE A 37 -7.11 6.57 13.33
N ARG A 38 -8.35 6.82 13.72
CA ARG A 38 -9.54 6.27 13.07
C ARG A 38 -10.56 7.33 12.76
N VAL A 39 -11.09 7.29 11.56
CA VAL A 39 -12.18 8.18 11.14
C VAL A 39 -13.31 7.35 10.54
N GLY A 40 -14.53 7.69 10.89
CA GLY A 40 -15.73 7.05 10.36
C GLY A 40 -15.98 7.37 8.89
N GLY A 41 -16.92 6.67 8.27
CA GLY A 41 -17.24 6.80 6.84
C GLY A 41 -17.63 8.21 6.42
N ASN A 42 -17.36 8.57 5.17
CA ASN A 42 -17.51 9.88 4.56
C ASN A 42 -16.68 11.00 5.20
N GLY A 43 -15.71 10.66 6.04
CA GLY A 43 -14.79 11.61 6.65
C GLY A 43 -13.52 11.78 5.83
N SER A 44 -12.61 12.63 6.35
CA SER A 44 -11.27 12.84 5.84
C SER A 44 -10.25 12.95 6.98
N ILE A 45 -9.00 12.64 6.66
CA ILE A 45 -7.86 12.76 7.57
C ILE A 45 -6.79 13.60 6.87
N ALA A 46 -6.27 14.61 7.57
CA ALA A 46 -5.10 15.35 7.15
C ALA A 46 -4.06 15.36 8.27
N VAL A 47 -2.83 14.99 7.94
CA VAL A 47 -1.66 15.03 8.82
C VAL A 47 -0.64 15.93 8.17
N ARG A 48 -0.21 16.99 8.86
CA ARG A 48 0.70 18.00 8.33
C ARG A 48 1.77 18.33 9.34
N ASP A 49 3.01 18.51 8.87
CA ASP A 49 4.14 18.97 9.69
C ASP A 49 4.23 18.23 11.03
N SER A 50 4.03 16.91 11.03
CA SER A 50 3.82 16.15 12.26
C SER A 50 4.68 14.87 12.33
N ASP A 51 4.97 14.43 13.55
CA ASP A 51 5.64 13.17 13.87
C ASP A 51 4.65 12.21 14.55
N LEU A 52 4.31 11.14 13.87
CA LEU A 52 3.32 10.16 14.34
C LEU A 52 3.93 8.79 14.56
N HIS A 53 3.79 8.28 15.77
CA HIS A 53 4.01 6.88 16.12
C HIS A 53 2.65 6.24 16.40
N THR A 54 2.12 5.49 15.45
CA THR A 54 0.76 4.95 15.54
C THR A 54 0.68 3.54 14.98
N TYR A 55 -0.29 2.76 15.44
CA TYR A 55 -0.55 1.45 14.88
C TYR A 55 -1.02 1.53 13.43
N GLY A 56 -1.80 2.53 13.08
CA GLY A 56 -2.28 2.79 11.73
C GLY A 56 -3.12 4.06 11.64
N ILE A 57 -3.39 4.50 10.42
CA ILE A 57 -4.25 5.65 10.09
C ILE A 57 -5.30 5.15 9.12
N PHE A 58 -6.53 4.94 9.56
CA PHE A 58 -7.48 4.24 8.72
C PHE A 58 -8.94 4.56 9.02
N MET A 59 -9.78 4.24 8.05
CA MET A 59 -11.20 4.16 8.27
C MET A 59 -11.52 2.94 9.14
N ASP A 60 -12.14 3.16 10.27
CA ASP A 60 -12.57 2.12 11.20
C ASP A 60 -14.09 2.05 11.25
N GLU A 61 -14.63 1.18 10.45
CA GLU A 61 -15.97 0.68 10.69
C GLU A 61 -16.03 -0.78 10.27
N THR A 62 -16.35 -1.63 11.23
CA THR A 62 -16.71 -3.00 10.96
C THR A 62 -18.06 -2.97 10.24
N VAL A 63 -18.01 -3.05 8.93
CA VAL A 63 -19.21 -3.14 8.10
C VAL A 63 -19.53 -4.60 7.93
N HIS A 64 -20.71 -5.01 8.33
CA HIS A 64 -21.12 -6.41 8.28
C HIS A 64 -21.85 -6.78 6.99
N THR A 65 -22.22 -5.79 6.16
CA THR A 65 -22.94 -6.01 4.92
C THR A 65 -22.49 -5.05 3.82
N ILE A 66 -22.57 -5.49 2.59
CA ILE A 66 -22.22 -4.69 1.39
C ILE A 66 -23.09 -3.42 1.27
N THR A 67 -24.28 -3.43 1.83
CA THR A 67 -25.21 -2.29 1.82
C THR A 67 -24.77 -1.15 2.74
N ASP A 68 -23.89 -1.45 3.70
CA ASP A 68 -23.38 -0.48 4.66
C ASP A 68 -21.94 -0.04 4.31
N ALA A 69 -21.50 -0.34 3.09
CA ALA A 69 -20.16 0.03 2.62
C ALA A 69 -19.85 1.51 2.89
N LYS A 70 -18.72 1.76 3.53
CA LYS A 70 -18.32 3.10 3.93
C LYS A 70 -17.02 3.50 3.27
N THR A 71 -16.94 4.77 2.93
CA THR A 71 -15.81 5.32 2.19
C THR A 71 -15.18 6.47 2.96
N LEU A 72 -13.88 6.41 3.19
CA LEU A 72 -13.07 7.57 3.57
C LEU A 72 -12.82 8.38 2.29
N LYS A 73 -13.18 9.66 2.30
CA LYS A 73 -13.03 10.51 1.10
C LYS A 73 -11.58 10.80 0.79
N LYS A 74 -10.81 11.20 1.81
CA LYS A 74 -9.40 11.55 1.64
C LYS A 74 -8.59 11.22 2.88
N LEU A 75 -7.38 10.71 2.66
CA LEU A 75 -6.32 10.61 3.63
C LEU A 75 -5.09 11.33 3.08
N GLU A 76 -4.66 12.40 3.73
CA GLU A 76 -3.54 13.22 3.31
C GLU A 76 -2.45 13.24 4.40
N ILE A 77 -1.19 13.01 4.00
CA ILE A 77 -0.01 13.11 4.86
C ILE A 77 0.98 13.99 4.14
N THR A 78 1.31 15.14 4.73
CA THR A 78 2.18 16.14 4.11
C THR A 78 3.27 16.56 5.10
N ASP A 79 4.51 16.64 4.62
CA ASP A 79 5.69 17.11 5.35
C ASP A 79 5.82 16.48 6.75
N SER A 80 5.52 15.18 6.83
CA SER A 80 5.37 14.46 8.09
C SER A 80 6.17 13.17 8.15
N THR A 81 6.50 12.75 9.37
CA THR A 81 7.09 11.42 9.64
C THR A 81 6.04 10.52 10.28
N VAL A 82 5.84 9.32 9.71
CA VAL A 82 4.88 8.34 10.24
C VAL A 82 5.57 6.99 10.45
N LEU A 83 5.62 6.55 11.69
CA LEU A 83 5.96 5.19 12.06
C LEU A 83 4.67 4.40 12.30
N THR A 84 4.41 3.38 11.50
CA THR A 84 3.17 2.62 11.54
C THR A 84 3.40 1.11 11.46
N GLY A 85 2.53 0.33 12.06
CA GLY A 85 2.59 -1.15 12.04
C GLY A 85 1.43 -1.81 11.28
N ASP A 86 0.44 -1.03 10.87
CA ASP A 86 -0.76 -1.52 10.17
C ASP A 86 -1.13 -0.59 9.00
N ILE A 87 -2.35 -0.47 8.65
CA ILE A 87 -2.87 0.14 7.43
C ILE A 87 -2.86 1.67 7.51
N ILE A 88 -2.46 2.31 6.40
CA ILE A 88 -2.75 3.70 6.06
C ILE A 88 -3.79 3.67 4.94
N GLY A 89 -5.07 3.81 5.26
CA GLY A 89 -6.14 3.73 4.27
C GLY A 89 -7.44 3.09 4.76
N ALA A 90 -7.94 2.10 4.04
CA ALA A 90 -9.18 1.40 4.38
C ALA A 90 -8.89 0.05 5.07
N ARG A 91 -9.53 -0.20 6.20
CA ARG A 91 -9.40 -1.44 6.97
C ARG A 91 -10.75 -2.10 7.17
N GLY A 92 -10.85 -3.36 6.79
CA GLY A 92 -12.04 -4.17 7.02
C GLY A 92 -12.92 -4.36 5.78
N GLU A 93 -13.80 -5.34 5.89
CA GLU A 93 -14.71 -5.73 4.80
C GLU A 93 -15.56 -4.57 4.31
N TYR A 94 -15.66 -4.42 3.00
CA TYR A 94 -16.49 -3.42 2.33
C TYR A 94 -16.14 -1.97 2.64
N SER A 95 -14.99 -1.72 3.24
CA SER A 95 -14.49 -0.36 3.41
C SER A 95 -13.69 0.10 2.20
N SER A 96 -13.66 1.40 1.96
CA SER A 96 -12.86 1.99 0.89
C SER A 96 -12.28 3.34 1.29
N VAL A 97 -11.20 3.73 0.60
CA VAL A 97 -10.68 5.09 0.62
C VAL A 97 -10.64 5.60 -0.81
N GLU A 98 -11.19 6.79 -1.07
CA GLU A 98 -11.20 7.34 -2.44
C GLU A 98 -9.82 7.84 -2.84
N GLU A 99 -9.15 8.56 -1.96
CA GLU A 99 -7.85 9.17 -2.24
C GLU A 99 -6.91 9.08 -1.05
N ILE A 100 -5.68 8.62 -1.30
CA ILE A 100 -4.55 8.69 -0.38
C ILE A 100 -3.48 9.56 -1.03
N VAL A 101 -3.06 10.64 -0.34
CA VAL A 101 -2.03 11.56 -0.79
C VAL A 101 -0.91 11.60 0.24
N ILE A 102 0.32 11.34 -0.20
CA ILE A 102 1.52 11.41 0.65
C ILE A 102 2.53 12.30 -0.06
N ARG A 103 2.89 13.43 0.56
CA ARG A 103 3.82 14.41 -0.02
C ARG A 103 4.86 14.86 0.98
N GLY A 104 6.12 15.01 0.53
CA GLY A 104 7.20 15.51 1.36
C GLY A 104 7.46 14.68 2.63
N SER A 105 6.97 13.45 2.68
CA SER A 105 6.81 12.72 3.94
C SER A 105 7.67 11.46 4.00
N SER A 106 7.93 10.99 5.22
CA SER A 106 8.60 9.72 5.49
C SER A 106 7.65 8.74 6.17
N ILE A 107 7.38 7.60 5.51
CA ILE A 107 6.56 6.53 6.07
C ILE A 107 7.44 5.32 6.32
N ARG A 108 7.46 4.83 7.55
CA ARG A 108 8.27 3.67 7.94
C ARG A 108 7.47 2.68 8.77
N LEU A 109 7.88 1.42 8.68
CA LEU A 109 7.39 0.40 9.58
C LEU A 109 7.85 0.68 11.01
N ASN A 110 6.95 0.56 11.98
CA ASN A 110 7.32 0.53 13.39
C ASN A 110 7.61 -0.93 13.80
N ASP A 111 8.87 -1.25 14.04
CA ASP A 111 9.35 -2.60 14.39
C ASP A 111 8.81 -3.09 15.75
N GLU A 112 8.24 -2.20 16.57
CA GLU A 112 7.61 -2.57 17.85
C GLU A 112 6.31 -3.37 17.67
N TYR A 113 5.73 -3.37 16.45
CA TYR A 113 4.49 -4.11 16.17
C TYR A 113 4.79 -5.51 15.63
N THR A 114 4.28 -6.51 16.32
CA THR A 114 4.46 -7.93 15.97
C THR A 114 3.68 -8.38 14.73
N TYR A 115 2.73 -7.59 14.25
CA TYR A 115 1.92 -7.89 13.07
C TYR A 115 2.28 -6.94 11.93
N ASN A 116 3.22 -7.37 11.09
CA ASN A 116 3.62 -6.63 9.90
C ASN A 116 2.53 -6.71 8.82
N ARG A 117 1.51 -5.90 8.94
CA ARG A 117 0.44 -5.75 7.93
C ARG A 117 0.45 -4.37 7.30
N CYS A 118 1.57 -3.66 7.40
CA CYS A 118 1.64 -2.29 6.92
C CYS A 118 1.29 -2.23 5.43
N THR A 119 0.26 -1.48 5.12
CA THR A 119 -0.24 -1.30 3.76
C THR A 119 -0.68 0.15 3.59
N ILE A 120 -0.21 0.80 2.53
CA ILE A 120 -0.78 2.06 2.04
C ILE A 120 -1.82 1.67 1.00
N GLY A 121 -3.12 1.85 1.31
CA GLY A 121 -4.20 1.47 0.41
C GLY A 121 -5.35 0.73 1.08
N GLY A 122 -5.81 -0.34 0.44
CA GLY A 122 -6.86 -1.21 0.96
C GLY A 122 -6.29 -2.43 1.69
N GLY A 123 -6.73 -2.69 2.90
CA GLY A 123 -6.45 -3.93 3.63
C GLY A 123 -7.22 -5.13 3.10
N GLU A 124 -7.35 -6.18 3.92
CA GLU A 124 -8.12 -7.36 3.55
C GLU A 124 -9.59 -6.99 3.31
N GLN A 125 -10.10 -7.37 2.13
CA GLN A 125 -11.48 -7.11 1.66
C GLN A 125 -11.85 -5.61 1.56
N ALA A 126 -10.85 -4.73 1.59
CA ALA A 126 -11.01 -3.29 1.43
C ALA A 126 -10.50 -2.83 0.07
N SER A 127 -10.92 -1.65 -0.37
CA SER A 127 -10.52 -1.06 -1.65
C SER A 127 -10.00 0.36 -1.52
N PHE A 128 -9.39 0.86 -2.59
CA PHE A 128 -8.99 2.26 -2.72
C PHE A 128 -9.24 2.75 -4.15
N GLY A 129 -9.39 4.06 -4.31
CA GLY A 129 -9.46 4.71 -5.61
C GLY A 129 -8.08 5.11 -6.12
N SER A 130 -7.41 6.04 -5.43
CA SER A 130 -6.08 6.49 -5.82
C SER A 130 -5.10 6.56 -4.65
N ILE A 131 -3.82 6.30 -4.96
CA ILE A 131 -2.66 6.52 -4.09
C ILE A 131 -1.70 7.42 -4.87
N ASP A 132 -1.39 8.60 -4.36
CA ASP A 132 -0.42 9.55 -4.92
C ASP A 132 0.70 9.81 -3.90
N ILE A 133 1.90 9.29 -4.20
CA ILE A 133 3.11 9.43 -3.39
C ILE A 133 4.06 10.35 -4.15
N GLN A 134 4.39 11.49 -3.58
CA GLN A 134 5.23 12.49 -4.22
C GLN A 134 6.28 13.04 -3.25
N ASP A 135 7.51 13.24 -3.74
CA ASP A 135 8.62 13.85 -2.99
C ASP A 135 8.85 13.19 -1.61
N SER A 136 8.66 11.86 -1.53
CA SER A 136 8.53 11.14 -0.27
C SER A 136 9.48 9.95 -0.15
N GLN A 137 9.71 9.51 1.09
CA GLN A 137 10.46 8.30 1.41
C GLN A 137 9.53 7.26 2.04
N ILE A 138 9.41 6.09 1.43
CA ILE A 138 8.60 4.98 1.93
C ILE A 138 9.49 3.77 2.18
N ASP A 139 9.47 3.24 3.40
CA ASP A 139 10.20 2.02 3.77
C ASP A 139 9.31 1.13 4.63
N ILE A 140 8.61 0.20 3.99
CA ILE A 140 7.63 -0.65 4.66
C ILE A 140 7.71 -2.10 4.23
N THR A 141 7.42 -2.99 5.18
CA THR A 141 7.30 -4.43 4.95
C THR A 141 5.93 -4.90 5.39
N SER A 142 5.29 -5.72 4.58
CA SER A 142 4.01 -6.35 4.90
C SER A 142 4.11 -7.87 4.84
N SER A 143 3.36 -8.55 5.69
CA SER A 143 3.33 -10.02 5.71
C SER A 143 2.14 -10.63 4.97
N LEU A 144 1.12 -9.85 4.62
CA LEU A 144 -0.12 -10.39 4.04
C LEU A 144 -0.60 -9.60 2.81
N ASN A 145 -0.60 -8.28 2.89
CA ASN A 145 -1.14 -7.39 1.87
C ASN A 145 -0.01 -6.80 1.02
N ALA A 146 -0.33 -6.28 -0.15
CA ALA A 146 0.63 -5.44 -0.86
C ALA A 146 0.98 -4.23 0.02
N PRO A 147 2.27 -3.97 0.31
CA PRO A 147 2.69 -2.76 1.03
C PRO A 147 2.15 -1.46 0.44
N ILE A 148 2.03 -1.38 -0.88
CA ILE A 148 1.34 -0.29 -1.57
C ILE A 148 0.32 -0.91 -2.51
N GLY A 149 -0.98 -0.69 -2.25
CA GLY A 149 -2.03 -1.21 -3.12
C GLY A 149 -3.18 -1.89 -2.38
N SER A 150 -3.64 -3.01 -2.90
CA SER A 150 -4.77 -3.73 -2.33
C SER A 150 -4.35 -4.98 -1.55
N GLY A 151 -5.14 -5.28 -0.54
CA GLY A 151 -4.96 -6.47 0.27
C GLY A 151 -5.57 -7.74 -0.33
N LEU A 152 -5.62 -8.76 0.49
CA LEU A 152 -6.26 -10.05 0.20
C LEU A 152 -7.76 -9.87 -0.04
N ARG A 153 -8.30 -10.47 -1.12
CA ARG A 153 -9.75 -10.48 -1.45
C ARG A 153 -10.37 -9.09 -1.61
N SER A 154 -9.58 -8.08 -1.94
CA SER A 154 -10.16 -6.76 -2.19
C SER A 154 -11.08 -6.80 -3.42
N SER A 155 -12.27 -6.21 -3.31
CA SER A 155 -13.15 -6.02 -4.45
C SER A 155 -12.81 -4.69 -5.12
N THR A 156 -12.08 -4.75 -6.22
CA THR A 156 -11.82 -3.56 -7.04
C THR A 156 -12.72 -3.61 -8.27
N ASP A 157 -14.02 -3.44 -8.09
CA ASP A 157 -14.94 -3.24 -9.23
C ASP A 157 -14.76 -1.84 -9.85
N ARG A 158 -13.87 -1.04 -9.28
CA ARG A 158 -13.55 0.33 -9.70
C ARG A 158 -12.15 0.40 -10.31
N GLU A 159 -11.94 1.40 -11.14
CA GLU A 159 -10.60 1.78 -11.56
C GLU A 159 -9.82 2.31 -10.35
N SER A 160 -8.62 1.81 -10.17
CA SER A 160 -7.70 2.27 -9.14
C SER A 160 -6.38 2.73 -9.75
N ARG A 161 -5.68 3.63 -9.05
CA ARG A 161 -4.42 4.18 -9.53
C ARG A 161 -3.41 4.29 -8.40
N ILE A 162 -2.17 3.90 -8.70
CA ILE A 162 -1.00 4.14 -7.84
C ILE A 162 -0.05 5.02 -8.64
N ARG A 163 0.32 6.18 -8.11
CA ARG A 163 1.34 7.05 -8.67
C ARG A 163 2.44 7.27 -7.65
N ILE A 164 3.68 7.08 -8.08
CA ILE A 164 4.90 7.33 -7.29
C ILE A 164 5.77 8.28 -8.11
N ALA A 165 5.98 9.49 -7.60
CA ALA A 165 6.73 10.52 -8.31
C ALA A 165 7.80 11.16 -7.41
N ASN A 166 8.99 11.41 -7.98
CA ASN A 166 10.11 12.07 -7.30
C ASN A 166 10.45 11.45 -5.92
N SER A 167 10.27 10.14 -5.76
CA SER A 167 10.25 9.49 -4.45
C SER A 167 11.26 8.35 -4.35
N GLN A 168 11.61 8.02 -3.10
CA GLN A 168 12.40 6.83 -2.79
C GLN A 168 11.51 5.82 -2.07
N VAL A 169 11.29 4.66 -2.67
CA VAL A 169 10.38 3.64 -2.17
C VAL A 169 11.10 2.30 -2.03
N SER A 170 11.11 1.77 -0.82
CA SER A 170 11.60 0.43 -0.49
C SER A 170 10.48 -0.37 0.14
N VAL A 171 9.94 -1.33 -0.57
CA VAL A 171 8.76 -2.09 -0.12
C VAL A 171 8.95 -3.58 -0.31
N ARG A 172 8.49 -4.34 0.69
CA ARG A 172 8.60 -5.79 0.68
C ARG A 172 7.31 -6.45 1.16
N ASN A 173 6.81 -7.40 0.38
CA ASN A 173 5.83 -8.36 0.87
C ASN A 173 6.56 -9.64 1.32
N LEU A 174 6.12 -10.24 2.42
CA LEU A 174 6.75 -11.44 2.96
C LEU A 174 6.04 -12.75 2.55
N LYS A 175 4.76 -12.68 2.10
CA LYS A 175 3.97 -13.90 1.87
C LYS A 175 3.11 -13.89 0.59
N PHE A 176 1.98 -13.17 0.57
CA PHE A 176 0.88 -13.49 -0.36
C PHE A 176 0.57 -12.37 -1.37
N GLY A 177 1.54 -11.66 -1.89
CA GLY A 177 1.20 -10.64 -2.87
C GLY A 177 2.41 -9.91 -3.42
N PRO A 178 2.18 -9.04 -4.41
CA PRO A 178 3.18 -8.12 -4.88
C PRO A 178 3.56 -7.12 -3.77
N ALA A 179 4.68 -6.45 -3.92
CA ALA A 179 5.02 -5.34 -3.05
C ALA A 179 4.24 -4.06 -3.42
N ILE A 180 4.01 -3.84 -4.71
CA ILE A 180 3.18 -2.76 -5.24
C ILE A 180 2.15 -3.35 -6.18
N GLY A 181 0.85 -3.14 -5.91
CA GLY A 181 -0.19 -3.58 -6.82
C GLY A 181 -1.37 -4.29 -6.18
N SER A 182 -1.87 -5.32 -6.86
CA SER A 182 -3.10 -6.03 -6.47
C SER A 182 -2.82 -7.35 -5.77
N GLY A 183 -3.34 -7.48 -4.56
CA GLY A 183 -3.16 -8.64 -3.68
C GLY A 183 -3.83 -9.93 -4.18
N TYR A 184 -3.73 -10.99 -3.38
CA TYR A 184 -4.24 -12.31 -3.70
C TYR A 184 -5.77 -12.36 -3.79
N THR A 185 -6.31 -13.04 -4.80
CA THR A 185 -7.76 -13.20 -5.04
C THR A 185 -8.58 -11.90 -5.13
N SER A 186 -7.98 -10.80 -5.58
CA SER A 186 -8.75 -9.59 -5.86
C SER A 186 -9.69 -9.78 -7.06
N HIS A 187 -10.89 -9.23 -6.95
CA HIS A 187 -11.99 -9.46 -7.89
C HIS A 187 -12.17 -8.28 -8.86
N GLY A 188 -11.69 -8.43 -10.09
CA GLY A 188 -12.00 -7.53 -11.21
C GLY A 188 -11.36 -6.14 -11.16
N GLY A 189 -11.85 -5.24 -12.00
CA GLY A 189 -11.37 -3.86 -12.11
C GLY A 189 -10.05 -3.69 -12.84
N ARG A 190 -9.60 -2.42 -12.93
CA ARG A 190 -8.32 -2.02 -13.50
C ARG A 190 -7.49 -1.27 -12.46
N MET A 191 -6.19 -1.51 -12.44
CA MET A 191 -5.24 -0.77 -11.61
C MET A 191 -4.10 -0.27 -12.50
N ASP A 192 -3.90 1.03 -12.55
CA ASP A 192 -2.77 1.65 -13.22
C ASP A 192 -1.69 2.02 -12.20
N ILE A 193 -0.46 1.57 -12.43
CA ILE A 193 0.72 1.83 -11.61
C ILE A 193 1.66 2.72 -12.41
N ILE A 194 1.94 3.93 -11.94
CA ILE A 194 2.78 4.91 -12.60
C ILE A 194 3.94 5.28 -11.69
N ILE A 195 5.17 5.12 -12.17
CA ILE A 195 6.41 5.43 -11.46
C ILE A 195 7.18 6.44 -12.30
N GLU A 196 7.42 7.63 -11.74
CA GLU A 196 8.04 8.75 -12.43
C GLU A 196 9.18 9.35 -11.62
N ASN A 197 10.35 9.57 -12.23
CA ASN A 197 11.50 10.24 -11.61
C ASN A 197 11.85 9.68 -10.22
N SER A 198 11.73 8.38 -10.02
CA SER A 198 11.77 7.75 -8.70
C SER A 198 12.79 6.62 -8.63
N THR A 199 13.20 6.29 -7.39
CA THR A 199 13.94 5.06 -7.11
C THR A 199 13.05 4.11 -6.31
N VAL A 200 12.77 2.94 -6.88
CA VAL A 200 11.84 1.97 -6.30
C VAL A 200 12.50 0.59 -6.18
N THR A 201 12.53 0.06 -4.98
CA THR A 201 12.86 -1.35 -4.72
C THR A 201 11.60 -2.05 -4.23
N ALA A 202 11.10 -3.00 -5.01
CA ALA A 202 9.87 -3.72 -4.72
C ALA A 202 10.13 -5.24 -4.70
N LYS A 203 9.93 -5.87 -3.55
CA LYS A 203 10.14 -7.31 -3.38
C LYS A 203 8.81 -8.01 -3.10
N GLY A 204 8.35 -8.83 -4.05
CA GLY A 204 7.17 -9.68 -3.89
C GLY A 204 7.37 -10.76 -2.84
N GLY A 205 6.27 -11.33 -2.38
CA GLY A 205 6.29 -12.41 -1.39
C GLY A 205 6.68 -13.76 -1.98
N SER A 206 6.90 -14.75 -1.12
CA SER A 206 7.09 -16.14 -1.52
C SER A 206 5.87 -16.98 -1.14
N LEU A 207 5.34 -17.75 -2.08
CA LEU A 207 4.38 -18.81 -1.82
C LEU A 207 5.11 -20.15 -1.70
N ARG A 208 4.57 -21.02 -0.86
CA ARG A 208 5.13 -22.38 -0.67
C ARG A 208 4.94 -23.32 -1.85
N SER A 209 4.24 -22.92 -2.91
CA SER A 209 4.01 -23.75 -4.08
C SER A 209 4.75 -23.21 -5.30
N ASP A 210 5.45 -24.08 -5.99
CA ASP A 210 6.26 -23.79 -7.19
C ASP A 210 5.48 -23.24 -8.39
N SER A 211 4.15 -23.08 -8.25
CA SER A 211 3.26 -22.67 -9.34
C SER A 211 2.78 -21.22 -9.26
N ASP A 212 3.00 -20.52 -8.12
CA ASP A 212 2.43 -19.21 -7.93
C ASP A 212 3.51 -18.13 -8.01
N TYR A 213 3.52 -17.45 -9.13
CA TYR A 213 4.39 -16.32 -9.42
C TYR A 213 3.89 -15.05 -8.72
N ILE A 214 4.72 -14.41 -7.89
CA ILE A 214 4.39 -13.16 -7.21
C ILE A 214 5.42 -12.10 -7.58
N PRO A 215 5.08 -11.17 -8.47
CA PRO A 215 5.98 -10.09 -8.88
C PRO A 215 6.20 -9.07 -7.74
N GLY A 216 7.28 -8.32 -7.82
CA GLY A 216 7.49 -7.15 -6.97
C GLY A 216 6.45 -6.07 -7.25
N ILE A 217 6.19 -5.79 -8.53
CA ILE A 217 5.19 -4.83 -9.00
C ILE A 217 4.19 -5.56 -9.90
N GLY A 218 2.89 -5.41 -9.63
CA GLY A 218 1.85 -6.00 -10.47
C GLY A 218 0.72 -6.66 -9.70
N LYS A 219 0.41 -7.90 -10.04
CA LYS A 219 -0.65 -8.67 -9.37
C LYS A 219 -0.18 -10.08 -9.00
N ASN A 220 -0.84 -10.68 -8.04
CA ASN A 220 -0.69 -12.10 -7.78
C ASN A 220 -1.35 -12.90 -8.92
N ALA A 221 -0.62 -13.84 -9.51
CA ALA A 221 -1.12 -14.67 -10.62
C ALA A 221 -2.28 -15.56 -10.19
N SER A 222 -2.32 -16.00 -8.93
CA SER A 222 -3.33 -16.92 -8.44
C SER A 222 -4.64 -16.20 -8.09
N GLY A 223 -5.65 -16.42 -8.91
CA GLY A 223 -7.03 -15.95 -8.66
C GLY A 223 -7.26 -14.43 -8.75
N CYS A 224 -6.25 -13.64 -9.10
CA CYS A 224 -6.41 -12.20 -9.25
C CYS A 224 -6.93 -11.86 -10.66
N LYS A 225 -8.13 -11.28 -10.71
CA LYS A 225 -8.80 -10.87 -11.96
C LYS A 225 -8.55 -9.41 -12.35
N THR A 226 -7.81 -8.64 -11.56
CA THR A 226 -7.50 -7.25 -11.84
C THR A 226 -6.64 -7.11 -13.10
N VAL A 227 -7.01 -6.21 -13.98
CA VAL A 227 -6.18 -5.80 -15.13
C VAL A 227 -5.16 -4.77 -14.61
N ILE A 228 -3.87 -5.04 -14.84
CA ILE A 228 -2.79 -4.14 -14.40
C ILE A 228 -2.19 -3.43 -15.60
N GLY A 229 -2.06 -2.10 -15.51
CA GLY A 229 -1.22 -1.29 -16.37
C GLY A 229 0.00 -0.78 -15.60
N ILE A 230 1.19 -0.82 -16.18
CA ILE A 230 2.42 -0.33 -15.56
C ILE A 230 3.09 0.69 -16.49
N GLN A 231 3.42 1.85 -15.95
CA GLN A 231 4.18 2.88 -16.62
C GLN A 231 5.37 3.29 -15.77
N ILE A 232 6.58 3.22 -16.31
CA ILE A 232 7.83 3.59 -15.61
C ILE A 232 8.56 4.62 -16.46
N LEU A 233 8.73 5.82 -15.92
CA LEU A 233 9.32 6.97 -16.62
C LEU A 233 10.50 7.54 -15.83
N ASN A 234 11.66 7.68 -16.48
CA ASN A 234 12.87 8.31 -15.93
C ASN A 234 13.22 7.83 -14.50
N SER A 235 13.06 6.52 -14.26
CA SER A 235 13.14 5.95 -12.91
C SER A 235 14.17 4.83 -12.83
N THR A 236 14.61 4.54 -11.60
CA THR A 236 15.35 3.30 -11.29
C THR A 236 14.42 2.38 -10.51
N VAL A 237 14.16 1.19 -11.03
CA VAL A 237 13.22 0.24 -10.45
C VAL A 237 13.90 -1.12 -10.32
N ASP A 238 14.00 -1.60 -9.09
CA ASP A 238 14.41 -2.96 -8.77
C ASP A 238 13.20 -3.72 -8.23
N SER A 239 12.71 -4.64 -9.04
CA SER A 239 11.53 -5.45 -8.74
C SER A 239 11.93 -6.91 -8.76
N PHE A 240 11.83 -7.58 -7.62
CA PHE A 240 12.30 -8.95 -7.43
C PHE A 240 11.20 -9.87 -6.95
N ARG A 241 11.24 -11.11 -7.42
CA ARG A 241 10.54 -12.25 -6.83
C ARG A 241 11.46 -12.92 -5.81
N LEU A 242 10.95 -13.17 -4.61
CA LEU A 242 11.59 -14.07 -3.66
C LEU A 242 10.98 -15.47 -3.82
N GLU A 243 11.83 -16.47 -4.01
CA GLU A 243 11.45 -17.87 -4.01
C GLU A 243 12.26 -18.61 -2.95
N GLU A 244 11.58 -19.34 -2.08
CA GLU A 244 12.23 -20.26 -1.16
C GLU A 244 12.25 -21.64 -1.79
N LYS A 245 13.45 -22.14 -2.06
CA LYS A 245 13.67 -23.49 -2.55
C LYS A 245 14.73 -24.18 -1.68
N ASP A 246 14.38 -25.34 -1.15
CA ASP A 246 15.27 -26.13 -0.29
C ASP A 246 15.82 -25.36 0.94
N GLY A 247 14.99 -24.49 1.53
CA GLY A 247 15.38 -23.64 2.66
C GLY A 247 16.27 -22.44 2.30
N THR A 248 16.48 -22.19 1.01
CA THR A 248 17.26 -21.06 0.49
C THR A 248 16.34 -20.06 -0.22
N ASN A 249 16.48 -18.78 0.10
CA ASN A 249 15.76 -17.72 -0.57
C ASN A 249 16.47 -17.32 -1.86
N TYR A 250 15.79 -17.48 -2.98
CA TYR A 250 16.26 -17.01 -4.29
C TYR A 250 15.55 -15.72 -4.68
N VAL A 251 16.27 -14.85 -5.35
CA VAL A 251 15.76 -13.59 -5.90
C VAL A 251 15.76 -13.72 -7.41
N TYR A 252 14.60 -13.60 -8.02
CA TYR A 252 14.44 -13.63 -9.47
C TYR A 252 14.09 -12.24 -10.00
N ASP A 253 14.58 -11.95 -11.19
CA ASP A 253 14.28 -10.76 -11.95
C ASP A 253 12.89 -10.88 -12.57
N ASP A 254 11.97 -10.00 -12.17
CA ASP A 254 10.57 -10.07 -12.54
C ASP A 254 10.24 -9.45 -13.89
N LEU A 255 11.14 -8.65 -14.45
CA LEU A 255 10.87 -7.90 -15.68
C LEU A 255 11.56 -8.44 -16.93
N HIS A 256 12.43 -9.43 -16.80
CA HIS A 256 13.21 -9.97 -17.92
C HIS A 256 12.50 -11.02 -18.76
N THR A 257 11.35 -11.51 -18.36
CA THR A 257 10.60 -12.48 -19.16
C THR A 257 9.55 -11.75 -19.98
N LYS A 258 9.56 -11.95 -21.30
CA LYS A 258 8.51 -11.52 -22.25
C LYS A 258 7.10 -11.99 -21.85
N GLU A 259 7.01 -12.79 -20.82
CA GLU A 259 5.78 -13.34 -20.26
C GLU A 259 5.83 -13.19 -18.75
N LEU A 260 5.47 -11.98 -18.27
CA LEU A 260 5.08 -11.85 -16.87
C LEU A 260 3.75 -12.57 -16.70
N PRO A 261 3.68 -13.71 -16.00
CA PRO A 261 2.42 -14.40 -15.80
C PRO A 261 1.40 -13.45 -15.20
N GLY A 262 0.35 -13.14 -15.95
CA GLY A 262 -0.75 -12.33 -15.48
C GLY A 262 -0.71 -10.84 -15.82
N ILE A 263 0.35 -10.31 -16.44
CA ILE A 263 0.37 -8.96 -17.01
C ILE A 263 0.71 -9.07 -18.49
N PRO A 264 -0.23 -8.79 -19.40
CA PRO A 264 0.05 -8.71 -20.82
C PRO A 264 1.12 -7.65 -21.13
N ALA A 265 2.04 -7.93 -22.05
CA ALA A 265 3.15 -7.03 -22.40
C ALA A 265 2.66 -5.65 -22.89
N GLU A 266 1.53 -5.62 -23.58
CA GLU A 266 0.89 -4.39 -24.07
C GLU A 266 0.44 -3.43 -22.95
N ASN A 267 0.37 -3.88 -21.73
CA ASN A 267 0.03 -3.06 -20.56
C ASN A 267 1.25 -2.50 -19.83
N ILE A 268 2.46 -2.72 -20.34
CA ILE A 268 3.70 -2.25 -19.73
C ILE A 268 4.36 -1.23 -20.65
N SER A 269 4.62 -0.03 -20.14
CA SER A 269 5.34 1.03 -20.84
C SER A 269 6.53 1.49 -19.98
N ILE A 270 7.74 1.42 -20.52
CA ILE A 270 8.96 1.82 -19.82
C ILE A 270 9.74 2.77 -20.74
N CYS A 271 10.10 3.95 -20.24
CA CYS A 271 10.84 4.95 -20.98
C CYS A 271 11.90 5.62 -20.13
N GLY A 272 13.11 5.76 -20.66
CA GLY A 272 14.20 6.47 -20.02
C GLY A 272 14.59 5.93 -18.64
N SER A 273 14.35 4.65 -18.37
CA SER A 273 14.43 4.08 -17.03
C SER A 273 15.46 2.95 -16.93
N THR A 274 15.94 2.69 -15.72
CA THR A 274 16.75 1.51 -15.41
C THR A 274 15.89 0.54 -14.60
N VAL A 275 15.73 -0.68 -15.12
CA VAL A 275 14.95 -1.71 -14.43
C VAL A 275 15.85 -2.93 -14.22
N ASN A 276 15.96 -3.36 -12.96
CA ASN A 276 16.86 -4.44 -12.54
C ASN A 276 18.27 -4.30 -13.10
N GLY A 277 18.82 -3.08 -13.05
CA GLY A 277 20.14 -2.76 -13.58
C GLY A 277 20.23 -2.59 -15.11
N THR A 278 19.17 -2.86 -15.86
CA THR A 278 19.16 -2.74 -17.32
C THR A 278 18.46 -1.44 -17.76
N ARG A 279 19.14 -0.64 -18.58
CA ARG A 279 18.57 0.57 -19.19
C ARG A 279 17.55 0.21 -20.24
N ILE A 280 16.35 0.77 -20.13
CA ILE A 280 15.24 0.57 -21.07
C ILE A 280 14.77 1.94 -21.56
N ASP A 281 14.86 2.15 -22.86
CA ASP A 281 14.49 3.41 -23.50
C ASP A 281 13.23 3.29 -24.39
N HIS A 282 12.57 2.13 -24.39
CA HIS A 282 11.46 1.82 -25.29
C HIS A 282 10.21 1.35 -24.52
N THR A 283 9.06 1.60 -25.11
CA THR A 283 7.80 0.92 -24.79
C THR A 283 7.87 -0.53 -25.28
N PHE A 284 7.35 -1.45 -24.50
CA PHE A 284 7.04 -2.78 -25.03
C PHE A 284 5.74 -2.66 -25.84
N ASP A 285 5.88 -2.77 -27.17
CA ASP A 285 4.76 -2.88 -28.10
C ASP A 285 4.21 -4.32 -28.12
#